data_d1f1fb35210d0004a5de66d3329f4cd2
#
_entry.id   d1f1fb35210d0004a5de66d3329f4cd2
#
_cell.length_a   1.000
_cell.length_b   1.000
_cell.length_c   1.000
_cell.angle_alpha   90.00
_cell.angle_beta   90.00
_cell.angle_gamma   90.00
#
_symmetry.space_group_name_H-M   'P 1'
#
loop_
_entity.id
_entity.type
_entity.pdbx_description
1 polymer ?
#
loop_
_entity_poly.entity_id
_entity_poly.type
_entity_poly.pdbx_seq_one_letter_code
_entity_poly.pdbx_strand_id
1 'polypeptide(L)'
;MNIMKLLAEKAKDNWNARPVTIAFLGDSVTQGCFEIYKKNETEIETVFDKNNAYHTDVAKILAVLFPSVPVNIINAGISGDNAPHALERMEQDVLCHHPDLTVVCFGLNDCGNGVEKVEQYAQALRGIFEKLRQAGSEIIFMTPNMMNPTGSCHLTDPLMRSIAEDTMRRQNGGVLECYLENARKVCREYGVTLCDCYEKWKLLYENGVDVTELLAN
;
A
#
# COMPACT_ATOMS: atom_id res chain seq x y z
N MET A 1 -10.89 -13.67 10.37
CA MET A 1 -9.64 -12.95 10.70
C MET A 1 -9.25 -13.29 12.12
N ASN A 2 -8.04 -13.77 12.28
CA ASN A 2 -7.51 -14.14 13.60
C ASN A 2 -7.11 -12.90 14.43
N ILE A 3 -6.69 -11.82 13.75
CA ILE A 3 -6.28 -10.56 14.39
C ILE A 3 -7.32 -10.02 15.37
N MET A 4 -8.62 -10.09 15.03
CA MET A 4 -9.69 -9.62 15.91
C MET A 4 -9.82 -10.44 17.18
N LYS A 5 -9.52 -11.76 17.12
CA LYS A 5 -9.45 -12.61 18.32
C LYS A 5 -8.31 -12.22 19.22
N LEU A 6 -7.11 -11.99 18.63
CA LEU A 6 -5.92 -11.58 19.38
C LEU A 6 -6.13 -10.25 20.10
N LEU A 7 -6.75 -9.27 19.41
CA LEU A 7 -7.12 -7.99 20.03
C LEU A 7 -8.12 -8.18 21.19
N ALA A 8 -9.15 -9.01 20.99
CA ALA A 8 -10.13 -9.29 22.02
C ALA A 8 -9.54 -10.08 23.22
N GLU A 9 -8.63 -11.01 22.97
CA GLU A 9 -7.91 -11.75 24.03
C GLU A 9 -7.01 -10.80 24.82
N LYS A 10 -6.26 -9.93 24.14
CA LYS A 10 -5.43 -8.92 24.77
C LYS A 10 -6.27 -7.94 25.60
N ALA A 11 -7.46 -7.54 25.12
CA ALA A 11 -8.38 -6.67 25.87
C ALA A 11 -8.90 -7.32 27.15
N LYS A 12 -9.07 -8.65 27.19
CA LYS A 12 -9.52 -9.40 28.38
C LYS A 12 -8.41 -9.56 29.42
N ASP A 13 -7.18 -9.75 28.96
CA ASP A 13 -6.02 -9.96 29.84
C ASP A 13 -4.78 -9.23 29.29
N ASN A 14 -4.70 -7.95 29.64
CA ASN A 14 -3.57 -7.11 29.24
C ASN A 14 -2.21 -7.53 29.85
N TRP A 15 -2.22 -8.31 30.92
CA TRP A 15 -1.00 -8.70 31.62
C TRP A 15 -0.37 -9.95 30.99
N ASN A 16 -1.16 -10.97 30.71
CA ASN A 16 -0.65 -12.27 30.28
C ASN A 16 -0.77 -12.51 28.78
N ALA A 17 -1.75 -11.90 28.08
CA ALA A 17 -1.83 -11.98 26.64
C ALA A 17 -0.70 -11.16 25.98
N ARG A 18 -0.09 -11.71 24.91
CA ARG A 18 1.00 -11.04 24.19
C ARG A 18 0.54 -9.77 23.47
N PRO A 19 1.44 -8.82 23.18
CA PRO A 19 1.14 -7.67 22.34
C PRO A 19 0.70 -8.11 20.95
N VAL A 20 -0.08 -7.26 20.28
CA VAL A 20 -0.49 -7.45 18.87
C VAL A 20 0.36 -6.53 17.99
N THR A 21 0.93 -7.08 16.93
CA THR A 21 1.77 -6.36 15.98
C THR A 21 1.17 -6.40 14.58
N ILE A 22 1.00 -5.24 13.97
CA ILE A 22 0.50 -5.08 12.60
C ILE A 22 1.57 -4.37 11.78
N ALA A 23 2.01 -4.99 10.69
CA ALA A 23 2.95 -4.40 9.74
C ALA A 23 2.24 -3.92 8.47
N PHE A 24 2.78 -2.87 7.88
CA PHE A 24 2.34 -2.28 6.62
C PHE A 24 3.52 -2.24 5.67
N LEU A 25 3.53 -3.15 4.70
CA LEU A 25 4.58 -3.30 3.68
C LEU A 25 4.11 -2.68 2.37
N GLY A 26 4.84 -1.68 1.86
CA GLY A 26 4.45 -0.98 0.65
C GLY A 26 5.45 0.06 0.18
N ASP A 27 4.98 0.93 -0.68
CA ASP A 27 5.75 2.02 -1.31
C ASP A 27 5.58 3.37 -0.59
N SER A 28 5.68 4.48 -1.35
CA SER A 28 5.53 5.84 -0.84
C SER A 28 4.16 6.10 -0.20
N VAL A 29 3.09 5.50 -0.71
CA VAL A 29 1.74 5.63 -0.15
C VAL A 29 1.70 5.05 1.27
N THR A 30 2.31 3.88 1.46
CA THR A 30 2.45 3.26 2.77
C THR A 30 3.39 4.05 3.68
N GLN A 31 4.49 4.60 3.15
CA GLN A 31 5.41 5.43 3.92
C GLN A 31 4.73 6.71 4.45
N GLY A 32 3.69 7.19 3.77
CA GLY A 32 2.94 8.39 4.10
C GLY A 32 3.29 9.58 3.21
N CYS A 33 3.49 9.33 1.90
CA CYS A 33 3.65 10.39 0.91
C CYS A 33 2.41 11.28 0.92
N PHE A 34 2.63 12.57 1.09
CA PHE A 34 1.61 13.60 1.11
C PHE A 34 1.69 14.52 -0.11
N GLU A 35 2.90 14.86 -0.53
CA GLU A 35 3.16 15.78 -1.63
C GLU A 35 4.47 15.41 -2.33
N ILE A 36 4.57 15.76 -3.62
CA ILE A 36 5.79 15.64 -4.41
C ILE A 36 6.11 17.04 -4.96
N TYR A 37 7.35 17.48 -4.81
CA TYR A 37 7.80 18.76 -5.34
C TYR A 37 9.10 18.63 -6.14
N LYS A 38 9.33 19.59 -7.03
CA LYS A 38 10.57 19.70 -7.80
C LYS A 38 11.71 20.12 -6.88
N LYS A 39 12.75 19.30 -6.76
CA LYS A 39 13.96 19.60 -6.02
C LYS A 39 14.96 20.40 -6.86
N ASN A 40 15.15 19.98 -8.11
CA ASN A 40 15.99 20.65 -9.11
C ASN A 40 15.45 20.34 -10.50
N GLU A 41 16.19 20.68 -11.57
CA GLU A 41 15.73 20.52 -12.97
C GLU A 41 15.44 19.08 -13.40
N THR A 42 15.96 18.08 -12.67
CA THR A 42 15.84 16.65 -13.04
C THR A 42 15.32 15.76 -11.92
N GLU A 43 15.21 16.29 -10.70
CA GLU A 43 14.87 15.51 -9.52
C GLU A 43 13.64 16.08 -8.81
N ILE A 44 12.85 15.16 -8.30
CA ILE A 44 11.74 15.42 -7.40
C ILE A 44 12.09 14.98 -5.98
N GLU A 45 11.41 15.54 -4.99
CA GLU A 45 11.47 15.15 -3.59
C GLU A 45 10.06 14.88 -3.07
N THR A 46 9.96 14.02 -2.05
CA THR A 46 8.70 13.64 -1.43
C THR A 46 8.56 14.26 -0.05
N VAL A 47 7.42 14.87 0.23
CA VAL A 47 7.01 15.29 1.57
C VAL A 47 6.20 14.16 2.20
N PHE A 48 6.59 13.77 3.42
CA PHE A 48 5.90 12.73 4.16
C PHE A 48 5.11 13.30 5.33
N ASP A 49 3.82 12.96 5.41
CA ASP A 49 2.98 13.16 6.58
C ASP A 49 2.54 11.81 7.15
N LYS A 50 3.37 11.27 8.03
CA LYS A 50 3.11 9.98 8.68
C LYS A 50 1.91 10.02 9.62
N ASN A 51 1.50 11.19 10.10
CA ASN A 51 0.37 11.33 11.03
C ASN A 51 -0.98 11.15 10.33
N ASN A 52 -1.03 11.43 9.02
CA ASN A 52 -2.20 11.25 8.18
C ASN A 52 -2.08 10.08 7.19
N ALA A 53 -1.05 9.23 7.35
CA ALA A 53 -0.93 8.00 6.60
C ALA A 53 -1.97 6.96 7.04
N TYR A 54 -2.48 6.15 6.12
CA TYR A 54 -3.58 5.21 6.37
C TYR A 54 -3.32 4.23 7.53
N HIS A 55 -2.07 3.80 7.75
CA HIS A 55 -1.71 2.95 8.87
C HIS A 55 -1.89 3.65 10.23
N THR A 56 -1.68 4.97 10.28
CA THR A 56 -1.93 5.78 11.48
C THR A 56 -3.42 5.91 11.75
N ASP A 57 -4.25 6.02 10.70
CA ASP A 57 -5.70 6.04 10.87
C ASP A 57 -6.25 4.69 11.33
N VAL A 58 -5.68 3.58 10.83
CA VAL A 58 -5.97 2.24 11.37
C VAL A 58 -5.64 2.18 12.86
N ALA A 59 -4.47 2.70 13.28
CA ALA A 59 -4.09 2.75 14.70
C ALA A 59 -5.08 3.57 15.54
N LYS A 60 -5.51 4.74 15.05
CA LYS A 60 -6.52 5.59 15.72
C LYS A 60 -7.87 4.84 15.88
N ILE A 61 -8.33 4.15 14.83
CA ILE A 61 -9.56 3.36 14.86
C ILE A 61 -9.44 2.22 15.88
N LEU A 62 -8.33 1.48 15.88
CA LEU A 62 -8.09 0.41 16.83
C LEU A 62 -8.02 0.91 18.27
N ALA A 63 -7.45 2.09 18.52
CA ALA A 63 -7.44 2.72 19.84
C ALA A 63 -8.85 3.09 20.33
N VAL A 64 -9.77 3.40 19.44
CA VAL A 64 -11.19 3.62 19.80
C VAL A 64 -11.91 2.30 20.09
N LEU A 65 -11.68 1.28 19.26
CA LEU A 65 -12.36 -0.02 19.40
C LEU A 65 -11.82 -0.85 20.55
N PHE A 66 -10.53 -0.72 20.87
CA PHE A 66 -9.80 -1.47 21.88
C PHE A 66 -8.95 -0.53 22.75
N PRO A 67 -9.55 0.37 23.53
CA PRO A 67 -8.84 1.48 24.19
C PRO A 67 -7.79 1.03 25.21
N SER A 68 -7.89 -0.19 25.73
CA SER A 68 -6.93 -0.75 26.70
C SER A 68 -5.84 -1.60 26.05
N VAL A 69 -5.90 -1.85 24.73
CA VAL A 69 -4.98 -2.76 24.05
C VAL A 69 -3.84 -1.99 23.40
N PRO A 70 -2.59 -2.20 23.82
CA PRO A 70 -1.44 -1.70 23.08
C PRO A 70 -1.27 -2.48 21.78
N VAL A 71 -1.27 -1.78 20.65
CA VAL A 71 -1.02 -2.33 19.31
C VAL A 71 0.26 -1.74 18.75
N ASN A 72 1.19 -2.60 18.33
CA ASN A 72 2.39 -2.18 17.64
C ASN A 72 2.08 -1.99 16.15
N ILE A 73 2.40 -0.83 15.62
CA ILE A 73 2.27 -0.53 14.19
C ILE A 73 3.67 -0.39 13.61
N ILE A 74 3.98 -1.22 12.61
CA ILE A 74 5.24 -1.19 11.86
C ILE A 74 4.97 -0.62 10.48
N ASN A 75 5.53 0.55 10.19
CA ASN A 75 5.49 1.13 8.86
C ASN A 75 6.75 0.70 8.10
N ALA A 76 6.61 -0.25 7.18
CA ALA A 76 7.64 -0.74 6.27
C ALA A 76 7.43 -0.22 4.83
N GLY A 77 6.88 0.98 4.68
CA GLY A 77 6.77 1.68 3.40
C GLY A 77 8.08 2.37 3.02
N ILE A 78 8.48 2.28 1.74
CA ILE A 78 9.63 2.99 1.18
C ILE A 78 9.24 3.62 -0.15
N SER A 79 9.49 4.92 -0.30
CA SER A 79 9.18 5.66 -1.53
C SER A 79 9.93 5.09 -2.73
N GLY A 80 9.22 4.88 -3.85
CA GLY A 80 9.77 4.31 -5.07
C GLY A 80 9.89 2.79 -5.08
N ASP A 81 9.53 2.11 -3.97
CA ASP A 81 9.64 0.66 -3.85
C ASP A 81 8.60 -0.10 -4.70
N ASN A 82 8.89 -1.36 -4.97
CA ASN A 82 8.09 -2.29 -5.76
C ASN A 82 8.08 -3.69 -5.12
N ALA A 83 7.18 -4.56 -5.55
CA ALA A 83 7.02 -5.88 -4.96
C ALA A 83 8.29 -6.77 -5.03
N PRO A 84 9.05 -6.84 -6.14
CA PRO A 84 10.32 -7.57 -6.17
C PRO A 84 11.33 -7.12 -5.11
N HIS A 85 11.57 -5.82 -4.98
CA HIS A 85 12.51 -5.29 -4.01
C HIS A 85 11.99 -5.45 -2.57
N ALA A 86 10.69 -5.29 -2.35
CA ALA A 86 10.06 -5.54 -1.06
C ALA A 86 10.26 -7.00 -0.59
N LEU A 87 10.22 -7.98 -1.50
CA LEU A 87 10.50 -9.39 -1.20
C LEU A 87 11.93 -9.60 -0.67
N GLU A 88 12.90 -8.80 -1.13
CA GLU A 88 14.30 -8.88 -0.69
C GLU A 88 14.48 -8.32 0.73
N ARG A 89 13.84 -7.19 1.04
CA ARG A 89 14.01 -6.48 2.31
C ARG A 89 13.07 -6.92 3.44
N MET A 90 12.04 -7.72 3.14
CA MET A 90 10.97 -8.01 4.11
C MET A 90 11.43 -8.74 5.37
N GLU A 91 12.57 -9.45 5.32
CA GLU A 91 13.13 -10.11 6.50
C GLU A 91 13.50 -9.11 7.60
N GLN A 92 14.24 -8.06 7.20
CA GLN A 92 14.69 -7.04 8.14
C GLN A 92 13.62 -6.01 8.51
N ASP A 93 12.66 -5.73 7.60
CA ASP A 93 11.72 -4.61 7.79
C ASP A 93 10.35 -5.05 8.32
N VAL A 94 10.03 -6.34 8.17
CA VAL A 94 8.72 -6.89 8.54
C VAL A 94 8.85 -8.13 9.42
N LEU A 95 9.52 -9.19 8.94
CA LEU A 95 9.50 -10.51 9.60
C LEU A 95 10.22 -10.50 10.94
N CYS A 96 11.29 -9.71 11.11
CA CYS A 96 11.98 -9.53 12.39
C CYS A 96 11.07 -9.00 13.51
N HIS A 97 9.95 -8.37 13.18
CA HIS A 97 8.97 -7.85 14.13
C HIS A 97 7.87 -8.87 14.50
N HIS A 98 7.88 -10.07 13.89
CA HIS A 98 6.90 -11.13 14.11
C HIS A 98 5.44 -10.63 14.04
N PRO A 99 5.01 -10.00 12.92
CA PRO A 99 3.68 -9.40 12.83
C PRO A 99 2.58 -10.46 12.83
N ASP A 100 1.49 -10.15 13.53
CA ASP A 100 0.26 -10.96 13.54
C ASP A 100 -0.56 -10.77 12.27
N LEU A 101 -0.48 -9.56 11.72
CA LEU A 101 -1.11 -9.16 10.47
C LEU A 101 -0.11 -8.33 9.68
N THR A 102 -0.03 -8.59 8.37
CA THR A 102 0.68 -7.73 7.43
C THR A 102 -0.28 -7.27 6.34
N VAL A 103 -0.38 -5.94 6.18
CA VAL A 103 -1.03 -5.31 5.05
C VAL A 103 0.02 -5.05 3.97
N VAL A 104 -0.19 -5.58 2.77
CA VAL A 104 0.73 -5.46 1.61
C VAL A 104 0.07 -4.58 0.56
N CYS A 105 0.76 -3.54 0.10
CA CYS A 105 0.23 -2.58 -0.89
C CYS A 105 1.31 -2.23 -1.92
N PHE A 106 1.17 -2.76 -3.16
CA PHE A 106 2.07 -2.52 -4.30
C PHE A 106 1.29 -2.47 -5.61
N GLY A 107 1.92 -1.90 -6.64
CA GLY A 107 1.38 -1.85 -8.00
C GLY A 107 1.69 -0.54 -8.73
N LEU A 108 1.71 0.60 -8.01
CA LEU A 108 1.92 1.92 -8.62
C LEU A 108 3.30 2.05 -9.29
N ASN A 109 4.36 1.66 -8.59
CA ASN A 109 5.72 1.70 -9.15
C ASN A 109 5.99 0.49 -10.04
N ASP A 110 5.42 -0.67 -9.71
CA ASP A 110 5.59 -1.91 -10.49
C ASP A 110 5.15 -1.72 -11.94
N CYS A 111 3.99 -1.09 -12.15
CA CYS A 111 3.43 -0.87 -13.48
C CYS A 111 4.27 0.08 -14.36
N GLY A 112 5.21 0.81 -13.76
CA GLY A 112 6.20 1.61 -14.46
C GLY A 112 7.13 0.81 -15.37
N ASN A 113 7.25 -0.49 -15.12
CA ASN A 113 8.10 -1.40 -15.90
C ASN A 113 7.41 -1.99 -17.16
N GLY A 114 6.16 -1.57 -17.46
CA GLY A 114 5.40 -2.05 -18.60
C GLY A 114 4.71 -3.39 -18.37
N VAL A 115 3.80 -3.76 -19.26
CA VAL A 115 2.96 -4.97 -19.12
C VAL A 115 3.76 -6.28 -19.23
N GLU A 116 4.94 -6.26 -19.83
CA GLU A 116 5.83 -7.41 -19.95
C GLU A 116 6.44 -7.85 -18.63
N LYS A 117 6.41 -7.00 -17.61
CA LYS A 117 6.93 -7.31 -16.26
C LYS A 117 5.85 -7.73 -15.26
N VAL A 118 4.61 -7.82 -15.69
CA VAL A 118 3.49 -8.17 -14.81
C VAL A 118 3.65 -9.54 -14.13
N GLU A 119 4.25 -10.53 -14.82
CA GLU A 119 4.48 -11.85 -14.22
C GLU A 119 5.58 -11.79 -13.15
N GLN A 120 6.60 -10.95 -13.32
CA GLN A 120 7.62 -10.74 -12.28
C GLN A 120 7.01 -10.16 -11.00
N TYR A 121 6.10 -9.19 -11.14
CA TYR A 121 5.33 -8.66 -10.04
C TYR A 121 4.47 -9.73 -9.36
N ALA A 122 3.74 -10.53 -10.13
CA ALA A 122 2.90 -11.59 -9.60
C ALA A 122 3.73 -12.65 -8.84
N GLN A 123 4.92 -13.01 -9.35
CA GLN A 123 5.84 -13.94 -8.68
C GLN A 123 6.38 -13.34 -7.37
N ALA A 124 6.69 -12.04 -7.35
CA ALA A 124 7.13 -11.37 -6.13
C ALA A 124 6.02 -11.37 -5.06
N LEU A 125 4.76 -11.10 -5.44
CA LEU A 125 3.63 -11.22 -4.51
C LEU A 125 3.46 -12.62 -3.94
N ARG A 126 3.59 -13.67 -4.78
CA ARG A 126 3.57 -15.06 -4.31
C ARG A 126 4.66 -15.31 -3.25
N GLY A 127 5.88 -14.87 -3.53
CA GLY A 127 7.00 -15.00 -2.58
C GLY A 127 6.76 -14.24 -1.27
N ILE A 128 6.21 -13.01 -1.33
CA ILE A 128 5.82 -12.23 -0.16
C ILE A 128 4.77 -13.00 0.67
N PHE A 129 3.70 -13.48 0.02
CA PHE A 129 2.62 -14.19 0.72
C PHE A 129 3.10 -15.51 1.33
N GLU A 130 3.99 -16.24 0.64
CA GLU A 130 4.60 -17.47 1.18
C GLU A 130 5.41 -17.21 2.44
N LYS A 131 6.31 -16.21 2.42
CA LYS A 131 7.14 -15.86 3.58
C LYS A 131 6.29 -15.41 4.77
N LEU A 132 5.29 -14.53 4.53
CA LEU A 132 4.38 -14.07 5.59
C LEU A 132 3.59 -15.23 6.19
N ARG A 133 3.09 -16.15 5.36
CA ARG A 133 2.38 -17.34 5.82
C ARG A 133 3.26 -18.28 6.63
N GLN A 134 4.51 -18.49 6.20
CA GLN A 134 5.51 -19.29 6.95
C GLN A 134 5.82 -18.66 8.29
N ALA A 135 5.84 -17.34 8.37
CA ALA A 135 6.02 -16.60 9.62
C ALA A 135 4.75 -16.56 10.52
N GLY A 136 3.61 -17.10 10.06
CA GLY A 136 2.36 -17.12 10.80
C GLY A 136 1.60 -15.79 10.79
N SER A 137 1.98 -14.85 9.94
CA SER A 137 1.26 -13.57 9.77
C SER A 137 -0.02 -13.76 8.95
N GLU A 138 -1.13 -13.21 9.42
CA GLU A 138 -2.32 -13.01 8.60
C GLU A 138 -2.04 -11.96 7.51
N ILE A 139 -2.64 -12.08 6.34
CA ILE A 139 -2.30 -11.22 5.19
C ILE A 139 -3.55 -10.53 4.67
N ILE A 140 -3.44 -9.22 4.48
CA ILE A 140 -4.37 -8.43 3.66
C ILE A 140 -3.54 -7.84 2.52
N PHE A 141 -3.96 -8.09 1.28
CA PHE A 141 -3.47 -7.32 0.15
C PHE A 141 -4.41 -6.17 -0.11
N MET A 142 -3.88 -4.96 -0.08
CA MET A 142 -4.62 -3.74 -0.39
C MET A 142 -4.19 -3.25 -1.77
N THR A 143 -5.13 -3.10 -2.71
CA THR A 143 -4.82 -2.41 -3.95
C THR A 143 -4.59 -0.93 -3.67
N PRO A 144 -3.64 -0.26 -4.36
CA PRO A 144 -3.42 1.17 -4.18
C PRO A 144 -4.60 2.00 -4.73
N ASN A 145 -4.48 3.32 -4.58
CA ASN A 145 -5.33 4.29 -5.26
C ASN A 145 -5.18 4.25 -6.78
N MET A 146 -6.07 4.90 -7.52
CA MET A 146 -5.86 5.20 -8.93
C MET A 146 -4.68 6.15 -9.12
N MET A 147 -4.03 6.11 -10.29
CA MET A 147 -3.26 7.23 -10.80
C MET A 147 -4.21 8.29 -11.38
N ASN A 148 -3.68 9.45 -11.71
CA ASN A 148 -4.46 10.53 -12.32
C ASN A 148 -5.02 10.13 -13.69
N PRO A 149 -6.34 10.14 -13.91
CA PRO A 149 -6.94 9.92 -15.23
C PRO A 149 -6.91 11.16 -16.11
N THR A 150 -6.71 12.33 -15.51
CA THR A 150 -6.65 13.65 -16.16
C THR A 150 -5.41 14.41 -15.73
N GLY A 151 -5.08 15.49 -16.44
CA GLY A 151 -4.02 16.41 -16.00
C GLY A 151 -4.53 17.34 -14.90
N SER A 152 -3.74 17.57 -13.85
CA SER A 152 -4.05 18.59 -12.84
C SER A 152 -3.82 20.00 -13.41
N CYS A 153 -4.76 20.91 -13.18
CA CYS A 153 -4.63 22.30 -13.57
C CYS A 153 -3.62 23.08 -12.70
N HIS A 154 -3.23 22.52 -11.56
CA HIS A 154 -2.27 23.13 -10.63
C HIS A 154 -0.81 22.89 -11.04
N LEU A 155 -0.54 21.88 -11.87
CA LEU A 155 0.82 21.57 -12.33
C LEU A 155 1.28 22.57 -13.41
N THR A 156 2.17 23.48 -13.04
CA THR A 156 2.75 24.48 -13.96
C THR A 156 4.16 24.13 -14.41
N ASP A 157 4.93 23.40 -13.60
CA ASP A 157 6.30 23.02 -13.91
C ASP A 157 6.36 21.91 -14.99
N PRO A 158 7.25 22.03 -16.00
CA PRO A 158 7.34 21.04 -17.10
C PRO A 158 7.74 19.65 -16.63
N LEU A 159 8.62 19.50 -15.63
CA LEU A 159 9.03 18.20 -15.09
C LEU A 159 7.83 17.52 -14.43
N MET A 160 7.12 18.24 -13.56
CA MET A 160 5.94 17.70 -12.87
C MET A 160 4.83 17.33 -13.85
N ARG A 161 4.60 18.15 -14.89
CA ARG A 161 3.66 17.80 -15.98
C ARG A 161 4.05 16.53 -16.71
N SER A 162 5.33 16.36 -17.03
CA SER A 162 5.81 15.15 -17.73
C SER A 162 5.58 13.89 -16.88
N ILE A 163 5.78 13.97 -15.55
CA ILE A 163 5.50 12.86 -14.64
C ILE A 163 4.00 12.55 -14.61
N ALA A 164 3.17 13.58 -14.46
CA ALA A 164 1.71 13.42 -14.45
C ALA A 164 1.16 12.88 -15.78
N GLU A 165 1.73 13.26 -16.92
CA GLU A 165 1.37 12.71 -18.23
C GLU A 165 1.76 11.23 -18.36
N ASP A 166 2.89 10.82 -17.79
CA ASP A 166 3.31 9.43 -17.79
C ASP A 166 2.39 8.55 -16.93
N THR A 167 2.07 8.99 -15.71
CA THR A 167 1.13 8.28 -14.83
C THR A 167 -0.28 8.23 -15.45
N MET A 168 -0.73 9.32 -16.07
CA MET A 168 -2.00 9.36 -16.81
C MET A 168 -2.04 8.36 -17.97
N ARG A 169 -0.96 8.23 -18.73
CA ARG A 169 -0.87 7.21 -19.81
C ARG A 169 -0.97 5.80 -19.28
N ARG A 170 -0.32 5.50 -18.14
CA ARG A 170 -0.39 4.18 -17.50
C ARG A 170 -1.79 3.87 -16.97
N GLN A 171 -2.45 4.87 -16.36
CA GLN A 171 -3.83 4.74 -15.89
C GLN A 171 -4.78 4.48 -17.04
N ASN A 172 -4.81 5.37 -18.04
CA ASN A 172 -5.77 5.31 -19.15
C ASN A 172 -5.44 4.19 -20.14
N GLY A 173 -4.20 3.76 -20.23
CA GLY A 173 -3.76 2.60 -21.02
C GLY A 173 -4.02 1.26 -20.35
N GLY A 174 -4.60 1.24 -19.14
CA GLY A 174 -4.93 0.01 -18.42
C GLY A 174 -3.72 -0.75 -17.89
N VAL A 175 -2.53 -0.15 -17.88
CA VAL A 175 -1.30 -0.82 -17.41
C VAL A 175 -1.41 -1.12 -15.93
N LEU A 176 -1.78 -0.14 -15.10
CA LEU A 176 -1.99 -0.36 -13.66
C LEU A 176 -3.07 -1.43 -13.43
N GLU A 177 -4.20 -1.36 -14.13
CA GLU A 177 -5.28 -2.33 -13.98
C GLU A 177 -4.83 -3.76 -14.31
N CYS A 178 -3.97 -3.94 -15.32
CA CYS A 178 -3.37 -5.23 -15.65
C CYS A 178 -2.56 -5.81 -14.47
N TYR A 179 -1.77 -4.98 -13.79
CA TYR A 179 -1.03 -5.39 -12.59
C TYR A 179 -1.96 -5.78 -11.44
N LEU A 180 -2.97 -4.95 -11.17
CA LEU A 180 -3.91 -5.19 -10.08
C LEU A 180 -4.80 -6.43 -10.33
N GLU A 181 -5.20 -6.69 -11.59
CA GLU A 181 -5.88 -7.95 -11.95
C GLU A 181 -5.03 -9.19 -11.67
N ASN A 182 -3.72 -9.11 -11.92
CA ASN A 182 -2.81 -10.19 -11.57
C ASN A 182 -2.64 -10.33 -10.06
N ALA A 183 -2.57 -9.22 -9.30
CA ALA A 183 -2.59 -9.27 -7.84
C ALA A 183 -3.87 -9.91 -7.29
N ARG A 184 -5.04 -9.57 -7.84
CA ARG A 184 -6.32 -10.20 -7.48
C ARG A 184 -6.33 -11.70 -7.74
N LYS A 185 -5.70 -12.16 -8.85
CA LYS A 185 -5.53 -13.60 -9.14
C LYS A 185 -4.65 -14.27 -8.09
N VAL A 186 -3.50 -13.67 -7.77
CA VAL A 186 -2.59 -14.20 -6.73
C VAL A 186 -3.28 -14.23 -5.36
N CYS A 187 -4.07 -13.21 -5.00
CA CYS A 187 -4.86 -13.22 -3.77
C CYS A 187 -5.84 -14.40 -3.73
N ARG A 188 -6.56 -14.68 -4.82
CA ARG A 188 -7.46 -15.84 -4.92
C ARG A 188 -6.72 -17.15 -4.82
N GLU A 189 -5.58 -17.28 -5.52
CA GLU A 189 -4.71 -18.47 -5.52
C GLU A 189 -4.23 -18.81 -4.12
N TYR A 190 -3.84 -17.82 -3.35
CA TYR A 190 -3.33 -17.98 -1.98
C TYR A 190 -4.39 -17.83 -0.89
N GLY A 191 -5.64 -17.55 -1.21
CA GLY A 191 -6.69 -17.30 -0.23
C GLY A 191 -6.38 -16.09 0.68
N VAL A 192 -5.71 -15.07 0.14
CA VAL A 192 -5.37 -13.82 0.83
C VAL A 192 -6.57 -12.89 0.79
N THR A 193 -6.86 -12.24 1.92
CA THR A 193 -7.92 -11.23 2.00
C THR A 193 -7.57 -10.02 1.15
N LEU A 194 -8.47 -9.67 0.23
CA LEU A 194 -8.34 -8.50 -0.63
C LEU A 194 -9.07 -7.29 -0.03
N CYS A 195 -8.37 -6.17 0.12
CA CYS A 195 -8.93 -4.84 0.35
C CYS A 195 -8.82 -4.03 -0.95
N ASP A 196 -9.89 -4.03 -1.76
CA ASP A 196 -9.86 -3.44 -3.09
C ASP A 196 -10.15 -1.95 -3.07
N CYS A 197 -9.13 -1.15 -2.71
CA CYS A 197 -9.23 0.31 -2.71
C CYS A 197 -9.33 0.87 -4.13
N TYR A 198 -8.62 0.29 -5.11
CA TYR A 198 -8.66 0.74 -6.50
C TYR A 198 -10.10 0.77 -7.06
N GLU A 199 -10.90 -0.28 -6.80
CA GLU A 199 -12.31 -0.30 -7.22
C GLU A 199 -13.14 0.81 -6.55
N LYS A 200 -12.79 1.23 -5.34
CA LYS A 200 -13.44 2.37 -4.68
C LYS A 200 -13.09 3.70 -5.33
N TRP A 201 -11.81 3.89 -5.70
CA TRP A 201 -11.37 5.05 -6.46
C TRP A 201 -12.02 5.11 -7.84
N LYS A 202 -12.09 3.97 -8.54
CA LYS A 202 -12.75 3.85 -9.83
C LYS A 202 -14.23 4.22 -9.74
N LEU A 203 -14.93 3.74 -8.71
CA LEU A 203 -16.32 4.10 -8.45
C LEU A 203 -16.50 5.60 -8.22
N LEU A 204 -15.60 6.26 -7.49
CA LEU A 204 -15.63 7.72 -7.32
C LEU A 204 -15.49 8.42 -8.67
N TYR A 205 -14.51 8.04 -9.48
CA TYR A 205 -14.28 8.60 -10.81
C TYR A 205 -15.47 8.41 -11.74
N GLU A 206 -16.04 7.22 -11.81
CA GLU A 206 -17.21 6.89 -12.63
C GLU A 206 -18.48 7.68 -12.21
N ASN A 207 -18.55 8.13 -10.97
CA ASN A 207 -19.62 8.99 -10.45
C ASN A 207 -19.29 10.49 -10.50
N GLY A 208 -18.25 10.88 -11.26
CA GLY A 208 -17.96 12.27 -11.57
C GLY A 208 -17.08 13.00 -10.56
N VAL A 209 -16.45 12.28 -9.62
CA VAL A 209 -15.44 12.89 -8.74
C VAL A 209 -14.15 13.05 -9.54
N ASP A 210 -13.57 14.25 -9.50
CA ASP A 210 -12.23 14.46 -10.04
C ASP A 210 -11.19 13.87 -9.08
N VAL A 211 -10.83 12.60 -9.34
CA VAL A 211 -9.88 11.88 -8.48
C VAL A 211 -8.45 12.41 -8.64
N THR A 212 -8.14 13.14 -9.72
CA THR A 212 -6.82 13.79 -9.90
C THR A 212 -6.57 14.80 -8.77
N GLU A 213 -7.59 15.56 -8.40
CA GLU A 213 -7.50 16.57 -7.33
C GLU A 213 -7.40 15.96 -5.91
N LEU A 214 -7.55 14.64 -5.78
CA LEU A 214 -7.38 13.90 -4.52
C LEU A 214 -5.99 13.27 -4.36
N LEU A 215 -5.15 13.37 -5.40
CA LEU A 215 -3.80 12.79 -5.41
C LEU A 215 -2.76 13.80 -4.94
N ALA A 216 -1.59 13.29 -4.53
CA ALA A 216 -0.41 14.10 -4.27
C ALA A 216 0.05 14.78 -5.57
N ASN A 217 0.20 16.09 -5.56
CA ASN A 217 0.61 16.92 -6.69
C ASN A 217 2.06 17.37 -6.55
#